data_9d9ed35e2b780e29ae6b9b7b79a6b453
#
_entry.id   9d9ed35e2b780e29ae6b9b7b79a6b453
#
_cell.length_a   1.000
_cell.length_b   1.000
_cell.length_c   1.000
_cell.angle_alpha   90.00
_cell.angle_beta   90.00
_cell.angle_gamma   90.00
#
_symmetry.space_group_name_H-M   'P 1'
#
loop_
_entity.id
_entity.type
_entity.pdbx_description
1 polymer ?
#
loop_
_entity_poly.entity_id
_entity_poly.type
_entity_poly.pdbx_seq_one_letter_code
_entity_poly.pdbx_strand_id
1 'polypeptide(L)'
;VEAYMKEVKNIVAGWEADFGKDQMTQERGWINLTWSGDAVWAMDEAEPMGVELDYFVPYEGSSVWFDGWVIPKYAKNVKAAKYFINFLCMPENAVRNMDFIGYVSAIGGEAVLEAIEDEEYEPLNLTYFFGPEADSVRANPVLYPDQSVIDRCAMLHDWGDETPKLISMWSRVKGSDSSNIITIVIISAFVVLLLIFALRRSISKSRRSSAKKGKKPVKK
;
A
#
# COMPACT_ATOMS: atom_id res chain seq x y z
N VAL A 1 -3.45 9.34 -19.45
CA VAL A 1 -3.37 8.82 -18.07
C VAL A 1 -3.12 9.95 -17.07
N GLU A 2 -2.02 10.74 -17.17
CA GLU A 2 -1.67 11.75 -16.16
C GLU A 2 -2.78 12.80 -15.94
N ALA A 3 -3.36 13.35 -17.01
CA ALA A 3 -4.43 14.34 -16.91
C ALA A 3 -5.66 13.77 -16.17
N TYR A 4 -6.08 12.57 -16.55
CA TYR A 4 -7.19 11.86 -15.88
C TYR A 4 -6.91 11.59 -14.40
N MET A 5 -5.71 11.13 -14.06
CA MET A 5 -5.34 10.88 -12.66
C MET A 5 -5.31 12.17 -11.81
N LYS A 6 -4.99 13.30 -12.42
CA LYS A 6 -5.09 14.61 -11.74
C LYS A 6 -6.54 15.04 -11.48
N GLU A 7 -7.47 14.67 -12.33
CA GLU A 7 -8.90 14.88 -12.11
C GLU A 7 -9.39 13.95 -10.98
N VAL A 8 -9.05 12.66 -11.04
CA VAL A 8 -9.37 11.68 -10.00
C VAL A 8 -8.88 12.12 -8.62
N LYS A 9 -7.69 12.73 -8.53
CA LYS A 9 -7.15 13.27 -7.28
C LYS A 9 -8.10 14.21 -6.54
N ASN A 10 -8.95 14.93 -7.25
CA ASN A 10 -9.86 15.90 -6.65
C ASN A 10 -11.11 15.26 -6.01
N ILE A 11 -11.36 13.98 -6.29
CA ILE A 11 -12.55 13.25 -5.83
C ILE A 11 -12.22 12.06 -4.93
N VAL A 12 -10.95 11.67 -4.80
CA VAL A 12 -10.53 10.59 -3.90
C VAL A 12 -10.17 11.13 -2.52
N ALA A 13 -10.47 10.37 -1.48
CA ALA A 13 -10.10 10.71 -0.10
C ALA A 13 -8.57 10.63 0.13
N GLY A 14 -7.88 9.75 -0.60
CA GLY A 14 -6.45 9.59 -0.51
C GLY A 14 -5.91 8.53 -1.45
N TRP A 15 -4.59 8.42 -1.45
CA TRP A 15 -3.82 7.39 -2.14
C TRP A 15 -3.20 6.47 -1.09
N GLU A 16 -3.73 5.27 -1.01
CA GLU A 16 -3.31 4.30 0.00
C GLU A 16 -3.05 2.94 -0.66
N ALA A 17 -2.05 2.22 -0.19
CA ALA A 17 -1.69 0.91 -0.71
C ALA A 17 -2.10 -0.22 0.27
N ASP A 18 -1.88 -0.02 1.58
CA ASP A 18 -1.97 -1.10 2.56
C ASP A 18 -3.04 -0.87 3.63
N PHE A 19 -3.38 0.40 3.92
CA PHE A 19 -4.30 0.76 5.01
C PHE A 19 -5.70 1.17 4.54
N GLY A 20 -5.98 1.12 3.23
CA GLY A 20 -7.30 1.39 2.67
C GLY A 20 -8.37 0.44 3.21
N LYS A 21 -8.02 -0.81 3.45
CA LYS A 21 -8.87 -1.84 4.06
C LYS A 21 -9.43 -1.42 5.42
N ASP A 22 -8.60 -0.81 6.28
CA ASP A 22 -9.04 -0.31 7.61
C ASP A 22 -10.04 0.84 7.49
N GLN A 23 -10.01 1.62 6.41
CA GLN A 23 -10.99 2.67 6.17
C GLN A 23 -12.36 2.08 5.80
N MET A 24 -12.37 0.96 5.09
CA MET A 24 -13.60 0.26 4.72
C MET A 24 -14.29 -0.35 5.94
N THR A 25 -13.56 -1.07 6.79
CA THR A 25 -14.11 -1.67 8.02
C THR A 25 -14.65 -0.63 9.01
N GLN A 26 -14.17 0.62 8.93
CA GLN A 26 -14.59 1.74 9.77
C GLN A 26 -15.62 2.66 9.11
N GLU A 27 -16.20 2.25 7.98
CA GLU A 27 -17.18 3.03 7.18
C GLU A 27 -16.67 4.44 6.78
N ARG A 28 -15.35 4.61 6.63
CA ARG A 28 -14.72 5.89 6.24
C ARG A 28 -14.56 6.07 4.74
N GLY A 29 -14.82 5.02 3.97
CA GLY A 29 -14.78 5.01 2.52
C GLY A 29 -15.93 4.21 1.96
N TRP A 30 -16.41 4.59 0.78
CA TRP A 30 -17.44 3.87 0.05
C TRP A 30 -16.89 2.94 -1.01
N ILE A 31 -15.71 3.26 -1.53
CA ILE A 31 -15.00 2.49 -2.56
C ILE A 31 -13.52 2.54 -2.23
N ASN A 32 -12.88 1.38 -2.26
CA ASN A 32 -11.44 1.23 -2.12
C ASN A 32 -10.89 0.39 -3.28
N LEU A 33 -9.86 0.88 -3.96
CA LEU A 33 -9.08 0.06 -4.89
C LEU A 33 -8.01 -0.67 -4.07
N THR A 34 -8.14 -1.97 -3.95
CA THR A 34 -7.34 -2.76 -3.02
C THR A 34 -6.91 -4.09 -3.62
N TRP A 35 -6.00 -4.77 -2.95
CA TRP A 35 -5.58 -6.13 -3.25
C TRP A 35 -6.69 -7.11 -2.85
N SER A 36 -6.82 -8.22 -3.60
CA SER A 36 -7.88 -9.21 -3.33
C SER A 36 -7.83 -9.81 -1.92
N GLY A 37 -6.64 -10.15 -1.41
CA GLY A 37 -6.52 -10.67 -0.05
C GLY A 37 -6.78 -9.62 1.03
N ASP A 38 -6.47 -8.35 0.79
CA ASP A 38 -6.86 -7.25 1.69
C ASP A 38 -8.38 -7.04 1.69
N ALA A 39 -9.05 -7.31 0.57
CA ALA A 39 -10.51 -7.27 0.50
C ALA A 39 -11.14 -8.41 1.32
N VAL A 40 -10.62 -9.65 1.19
CA VAL A 40 -11.07 -10.79 2.03
C VAL A 40 -10.94 -10.44 3.50
N TRP A 41 -9.77 -10.00 3.93
CA TRP A 41 -9.53 -9.58 5.31
C TRP A 41 -10.52 -8.48 5.76
N ALA A 42 -10.77 -7.48 4.91
CA ALA A 42 -11.69 -6.40 5.27
C ALA A 42 -13.14 -6.88 5.40
N MET A 43 -13.59 -7.81 4.55
CA MET A 43 -14.93 -8.41 4.64
C MET A 43 -15.08 -9.22 5.93
N ASP A 44 -14.08 -10.06 6.26
CA ASP A 44 -14.08 -10.89 7.47
C ASP A 44 -14.09 -10.03 8.76
N GLU A 45 -13.31 -8.96 8.79
CA GLU A 45 -13.27 -8.04 9.95
C GLU A 45 -14.51 -7.15 10.05
N ALA A 46 -15.15 -6.82 8.93
CA ALA A 46 -16.34 -5.95 8.88
C ALA A 46 -17.64 -6.68 9.28
N GLU A 47 -17.77 -7.95 8.93
CA GLU A 47 -18.96 -8.77 9.17
C GLU A 47 -19.42 -8.76 10.64
N PRO A 48 -18.55 -9.06 11.65
CA PRO A 48 -18.95 -9.04 13.06
C PRO A 48 -19.30 -7.64 13.58
N MET A 49 -18.93 -6.57 12.85
CA MET A 49 -19.29 -5.18 13.17
C MET A 49 -20.60 -4.76 12.51
N GLY A 50 -21.21 -5.62 11.69
CA GLY A 50 -22.44 -5.34 10.95
C GLY A 50 -22.23 -4.43 9.73
N VAL A 51 -21.00 -4.34 9.24
CA VAL A 51 -20.66 -3.60 8.02
C VAL A 51 -20.59 -4.59 6.87
N GLU A 52 -21.45 -4.42 5.87
CA GLU A 52 -21.48 -5.25 4.67
C GLU A 52 -20.52 -4.69 3.63
N LEU A 53 -19.52 -5.47 3.27
CA LEU A 53 -18.55 -5.15 2.22
C LEU A 53 -18.65 -6.21 1.11
N ASP A 54 -18.37 -5.79 -0.13
CA ASP A 54 -18.29 -6.66 -1.29
C ASP A 54 -17.04 -6.33 -2.11
N TYR A 55 -16.58 -7.31 -2.88
CA TYR A 55 -15.43 -7.16 -3.76
C TYR A 55 -15.77 -7.61 -5.18
N PHE A 56 -15.39 -6.83 -6.15
CA PHE A 56 -15.57 -7.18 -7.56
C PHE A 56 -14.42 -6.66 -8.43
N VAL A 57 -14.16 -7.35 -9.50
CA VAL A 57 -13.27 -6.90 -10.58
C VAL A 57 -14.11 -6.16 -11.61
N PRO A 58 -13.81 -4.87 -11.91
CA PRO A 58 -14.54 -4.09 -12.91
C PRO A 58 -14.56 -4.77 -14.28
N TYR A 59 -15.57 -4.44 -15.10
CA TYR A 59 -15.69 -4.97 -16.45
C TYR A 59 -14.46 -4.65 -17.32
N GLU A 60 -13.83 -3.52 -17.08
CA GLU A 60 -12.60 -3.08 -17.77
C GLU A 60 -11.39 -3.96 -17.45
N GLY A 61 -11.48 -4.80 -16.42
CA GLY A 61 -10.41 -5.67 -15.95
C GLY A 61 -9.64 -5.12 -14.77
N SER A 62 -8.58 -5.83 -14.41
CA SER A 62 -7.70 -5.50 -13.30
C SER A 62 -6.27 -5.96 -13.58
N SER A 63 -5.40 -5.87 -12.58
CA SER A 63 -4.06 -6.44 -12.63
C SER A 63 -4.00 -7.81 -11.97
N VAL A 64 -3.22 -8.70 -12.55
CA VAL A 64 -2.83 -9.99 -11.96
C VAL A 64 -1.33 -9.96 -11.72
N TRP A 65 -0.87 -10.53 -10.62
CA TRP A 65 0.56 -10.58 -10.28
C TRP A 65 0.93 -11.91 -9.63
N PHE A 66 2.22 -12.17 -9.57
CA PHE A 66 2.80 -13.27 -8.81
C PHE A 66 3.92 -12.74 -7.92
N ASP A 67 3.84 -13.06 -6.63
CA ASP A 67 4.94 -12.89 -5.71
C ASP A 67 5.78 -14.15 -5.64
N GLY A 68 7.08 -14.01 -5.51
CA GLY A 68 8.00 -15.14 -5.53
C GLY A 68 9.11 -15.03 -4.50
N TRP A 69 9.43 -16.16 -3.87
CA TRP A 69 10.60 -16.30 -3.02
C TRP A 69 11.86 -16.33 -3.86
N VAL A 70 12.82 -15.45 -3.55
CA VAL A 70 14.11 -15.41 -4.22
C VAL A 70 15.26 -15.66 -3.25
N ILE A 71 16.31 -16.34 -3.74
CA ILE A 71 17.55 -16.53 -3.00
C ILE A 71 18.61 -15.61 -3.63
N PRO A 72 19.08 -14.56 -2.92
CA PRO A 72 20.08 -13.65 -3.45
C PRO A 72 21.38 -14.38 -3.86
N LYS A 73 22.05 -13.91 -4.91
CA LYS A 73 23.27 -14.53 -5.47
C LYS A 73 24.35 -14.81 -4.43
N TYR A 74 24.48 -13.95 -3.42
CA TYR A 74 25.53 -14.06 -2.39
C TYR A 74 25.00 -14.53 -1.04
N ALA A 75 23.81 -15.19 -1.02
CA ALA A 75 23.26 -15.78 0.20
C ALA A 75 24.22 -16.86 0.75
N LYS A 76 24.47 -16.81 2.07
CA LYS A 76 25.39 -17.76 2.74
C LYS A 76 24.73 -19.09 3.02
N ASN A 77 23.43 -19.10 3.30
CA ASN A 77 22.67 -20.27 3.74
C ASN A 77 21.68 -20.76 2.66
N VAL A 78 22.15 -20.89 1.41
CA VAL A 78 21.33 -21.29 0.25
C VAL A 78 20.57 -22.61 0.50
N LYS A 79 21.24 -23.59 1.14
CA LYS A 79 20.61 -24.89 1.45
C LYS A 79 19.41 -24.73 2.41
N ALA A 80 19.57 -23.96 3.47
CA ALA A 80 18.48 -23.69 4.40
C ALA A 80 17.32 -22.92 3.73
N ALA A 81 17.63 -21.92 2.90
CA ALA A 81 16.63 -21.19 2.14
C ALA A 81 15.81 -22.12 1.21
N LYS A 82 16.47 -23.06 0.51
CA LYS A 82 15.78 -24.04 -0.32
C LYS A 82 14.88 -24.97 0.50
N TYR A 83 15.30 -25.42 1.68
CA TYR A 83 14.45 -26.23 2.56
C TYR A 83 13.22 -25.42 3.03
N PHE A 84 13.41 -24.16 3.38
CA PHE A 84 12.30 -23.29 3.79
C PHE A 84 11.29 -23.08 2.67
N ILE A 85 11.76 -22.76 1.45
CA ILE A 85 10.88 -22.62 0.29
C ILE A 85 10.15 -23.94 0.02
N ASN A 86 10.87 -25.06 0.03
CA ASN A 86 10.23 -26.37 -0.17
C ASN A 86 9.17 -26.68 0.92
N PHE A 87 9.42 -26.31 2.16
CA PHE A 87 8.43 -26.43 3.24
C PHE A 87 7.16 -25.63 2.95
N LEU A 88 7.29 -24.40 2.46
CA LEU A 88 6.15 -23.58 2.08
C LEU A 88 5.39 -24.11 0.86
N CYS A 89 6.08 -24.87 -0.03
CA CYS A 89 5.48 -25.48 -1.20
C CYS A 89 4.77 -26.81 -0.91
N MET A 90 4.83 -27.34 0.31
CA MET A 90 4.06 -28.52 0.68
C MET A 90 2.58 -28.18 0.73
N PRO A 91 1.66 -28.95 0.10
CA PRO A 91 0.25 -28.57 -0.03
C PRO A 91 -0.42 -28.21 1.28
N GLU A 92 -0.19 -28.98 2.33
CA GLU A 92 -0.75 -28.73 3.65
C GLU A 92 -0.25 -27.42 4.30
N ASN A 93 0.98 -27.01 3.99
CA ASN A 93 1.52 -25.72 4.45
C ASN A 93 1.04 -24.57 3.57
N ALA A 94 0.88 -24.80 2.27
CA ALA A 94 0.30 -23.84 1.35
C ALA A 94 -1.13 -23.47 1.76
N VAL A 95 -1.98 -24.46 2.06
CA VAL A 95 -3.36 -24.25 2.54
C VAL A 95 -3.37 -23.44 3.83
N ARG A 96 -2.59 -23.84 4.84
CA ARG A 96 -2.51 -23.09 6.11
C ARG A 96 -2.02 -21.66 5.95
N ASN A 97 -1.11 -21.45 5.00
CA ASN A 97 -0.62 -20.11 4.72
C ASN A 97 -1.69 -19.25 4.03
N MET A 98 -2.45 -19.83 3.11
CA MET A 98 -3.58 -19.15 2.47
C MET A 98 -4.64 -18.72 3.48
N ASP A 99 -5.04 -19.63 4.37
CA ASP A 99 -6.00 -19.37 5.45
C ASP A 99 -5.55 -18.22 6.36
N PHE A 100 -4.24 -18.15 6.62
CA PHE A 100 -3.70 -17.13 7.51
C PHE A 100 -3.54 -15.75 6.87
N ILE A 101 -3.12 -15.71 5.59
CA ILE A 101 -2.79 -14.43 4.93
C ILE A 101 -3.91 -13.88 4.04
N GLY A 102 -4.94 -14.69 3.73
CA GLY A 102 -6.02 -14.31 2.82
C GLY A 102 -5.62 -14.20 1.34
N TYR A 103 -4.44 -14.71 0.97
CA TYR A 103 -3.96 -14.72 -0.42
C TYR A 103 -3.73 -16.12 -0.93
N VAL A 104 -3.92 -16.31 -2.24
CA VAL A 104 -3.79 -17.60 -2.90
C VAL A 104 -2.31 -18.00 -3.05
N SER A 105 -2.00 -19.26 -2.77
CA SER A 105 -0.69 -19.83 -3.07
C SER A 105 -0.59 -20.15 -4.57
N ALA A 106 0.63 -20.04 -5.13
CA ALA A 106 0.91 -20.54 -6.47
C ALA A 106 1.00 -22.08 -6.53
N ILE A 107 0.80 -22.77 -5.41
CA ILE A 107 0.76 -24.23 -5.35
C ILE A 107 -0.65 -24.68 -5.71
N GLY A 108 -0.78 -25.32 -6.88
CA GLY A 108 -1.97 -26.01 -7.34
C GLY A 108 -1.82 -27.51 -7.17
N GLY A 109 -2.91 -28.22 -7.22
CA GLY A 109 -2.95 -29.68 -7.13
C GLY A 109 -4.16 -30.16 -6.35
N GLU A 110 -4.42 -31.47 -6.40
CA GLU A 110 -5.62 -32.09 -5.85
C GLU A 110 -5.89 -31.69 -4.38
N ALA A 111 -4.88 -31.77 -3.53
CA ALA A 111 -5.03 -31.43 -2.10
C ALA A 111 -5.37 -29.93 -1.84
N VAL A 112 -4.94 -29.02 -2.71
CA VAL A 112 -5.32 -27.62 -2.62
C VAL A 112 -6.71 -27.41 -3.20
N LEU A 113 -7.02 -28.08 -4.31
CA LEU A 113 -8.35 -28.04 -4.93
C LEU A 113 -9.42 -28.54 -3.94
N GLU A 114 -9.21 -29.69 -3.31
CA GLU A 114 -10.10 -30.20 -2.26
C GLU A 114 -10.26 -29.23 -1.07
N ALA A 115 -9.18 -28.55 -0.69
CA ALA A 115 -9.20 -27.65 0.46
C ALA A 115 -9.94 -26.32 0.21
N ILE A 116 -10.07 -25.88 -1.05
CA ILE A 116 -10.75 -24.64 -1.43
C ILE A 116 -12.19 -24.85 -1.86
N GLU A 117 -12.60 -26.13 -2.06
CA GLU A 117 -13.95 -26.43 -2.50
C GLU A 117 -14.95 -26.18 -1.35
N ASP A 118 -15.97 -25.36 -1.68
CA ASP A 118 -17.00 -24.95 -0.73
C ASP A 118 -18.36 -24.87 -1.44
N GLU A 119 -19.34 -25.64 -0.95
CA GLU A 119 -20.67 -25.75 -1.53
C GLU A 119 -21.49 -24.45 -1.45
N GLU A 120 -21.07 -23.49 -0.64
CA GLU A 120 -21.76 -22.19 -0.49
C GLU A 120 -21.58 -21.29 -1.71
N TYR A 121 -20.53 -21.53 -2.52
CA TYR A 121 -20.23 -20.73 -3.70
C TYR A 121 -20.80 -21.32 -4.99
N GLU A 122 -21.00 -20.47 -5.98
CA GLU A 122 -21.35 -20.85 -7.32
C GLU A 122 -20.16 -21.49 -8.08
N PRO A 123 -20.39 -22.42 -9.01
CA PRO A 123 -19.32 -23.04 -9.78
C PRO A 123 -18.57 -22.04 -10.66
N LEU A 124 -17.24 -22.14 -10.65
CA LEU A 124 -16.30 -21.29 -11.39
C LEU A 124 -15.43 -22.13 -12.31
N ASN A 125 -15.01 -21.56 -13.42
CA ASN A 125 -14.01 -22.17 -14.29
C ASN A 125 -12.60 -21.76 -13.81
N LEU A 126 -11.90 -22.71 -13.19
CA LEU A 126 -10.56 -22.55 -12.64
C LEU A 126 -9.50 -23.32 -13.46
N THR A 127 -9.78 -23.62 -14.71
CA THR A 127 -8.86 -24.39 -15.58
C THR A 127 -7.52 -23.70 -15.80
N TYR A 128 -7.46 -22.38 -15.70
CA TYR A 128 -6.22 -21.60 -15.80
C TYR A 128 -5.23 -21.90 -14.66
N PHE A 129 -5.70 -22.42 -13.54
CA PHE A 129 -4.88 -22.65 -12.35
C PHE A 129 -4.72 -24.15 -12.01
N PHE A 130 -5.80 -24.90 -12.01
CA PHE A 130 -5.81 -26.32 -11.63
C PHE A 130 -5.76 -27.30 -12.81
N GLY A 131 -5.91 -26.81 -14.04
CA GLY A 131 -5.91 -27.64 -15.25
C GLY A 131 -7.32 -28.01 -15.72
N PRO A 132 -7.40 -28.80 -16.81
CA PRO A 132 -8.63 -28.98 -17.60
C PRO A 132 -9.82 -29.57 -16.83
N GLU A 133 -9.57 -30.32 -15.77
CA GLU A 133 -10.62 -30.97 -14.99
C GLU A 133 -11.33 -30.01 -14.01
N ALA A 134 -10.80 -28.79 -13.85
CA ALA A 134 -11.33 -27.77 -12.93
C ALA A 134 -12.21 -26.73 -13.65
N ASP A 135 -13.10 -27.19 -14.53
CA ASP A 135 -14.00 -26.34 -15.30
C ASP A 135 -15.30 -25.97 -14.56
N SER A 136 -15.53 -26.58 -13.38
CA SER A 136 -16.72 -26.36 -12.56
C SER A 136 -16.42 -26.61 -11.09
N VAL A 137 -15.68 -25.70 -10.45
CA VAL A 137 -15.24 -25.76 -9.06
C VAL A 137 -16.00 -24.72 -8.23
N ARG A 138 -16.53 -25.10 -7.09
CA ARG A 138 -17.16 -24.18 -6.14
C ARG A 138 -16.11 -23.64 -5.19
N ALA A 139 -15.76 -22.39 -5.32
CA ALA A 139 -14.72 -21.75 -4.52
C ALA A 139 -14.99 -20.26 -4.36
N ASN A 140 -14.35 -19.62 -3.38
CA ASN A 140 -14.47 -18.19 -3.14
C ASN A 140 -13.99 -17.40 -4.38
N PRO A 141 -14.88 -16.66 -5.09
CA PRO A 141 -14.55 -15.94 -6.33
C PRO A 141 -13.59 -14.75 -6.11
N VAL A 142 -13.42 -14.28 -4.88
CA VAL A 142 -12.46 -13.23 -4.55
C VAL A 142 -11.03 -13.78 -4.57
N LEU A 143 -10.86 -15.01 -4.10
CA LEU A 143 -9.58 -15.71 -4.10
C LEU A 143 -9.29 -16.37 -5.45
N TYR A 144 -10.27 -17.06 -6.00
CA TYR A 144 -10.18 -17.79 -7.25
C TYR A 144 -11.22 -17.26 -8.26
N PRO A 145 -10.93 -16.14 -8.93
CA PRO A 145 -11.87 -15.59 -9.91
C PRO A 145 -12.05 -16.53 -11.09
N ASP A 146 -13.24 -16.50 -11.67
CA ASP A 146 -13.57 -17.27 -12.88
C ASP A 146 -12.62 -16.94 -14.05
N GLN A 147 -12.37 -17.89 -14.95
CA GLN A 147 -11.52 -17.73 -16.14
C GLN A 147 -11.88 -16.46 -16.93
N SER A 148 -13.17 -16.16 -17.07
CA SER A 148 -13.63 -14.97 -17.79
C SER A 148 -13.21 -13.63 -17.12
N VAL A 149 -12.93 -13.63 -15.82
CA VAL A 149 -12.36 -12.48 -15.11
C VAL A 149 -10.88 -12.37 -15.42
N ILE A 150 -10.15 -13.49 -15.37
CA ILE A 150 -8.71 -13.54 -15.68
C ILE A 150 -8.43 -13.10 -17.11
N ASP A 151 -9.26 -13.50 -18.08
CA ASP A 151 -9.12 -13.19 -19.50
C ASP A 151 -9.12 -11.67 -19.80
N ARG A 152 -9.69 -10.85 -18.92
CA ARG A 152 -9.69 -9.40 -19.05
C ARG A 152 -8.71 -8.68 -18.13
N CYS A 153 -7.90 -9.43 -17.39
CA CYS A 153 -6.86 -8.88 -16.54
C CYS A 153 -5.51 -8.77 -17.25
N ALA A 154 -4.68 -7.85 -16.80
CA ALA A 154 -3.33 -7.67 -17.30
C ALA A 154 -2.29 -8.07 -16.24
N MET A 155 -1.30 -8.86 -16.68
CA MET A 155 -0.18 -9.24 -15.82
C MET A 155 0.67 -8.02 -15.45
N LEU A 156 0.95 -7.81 -14.18
CA LEU A 156 1.95 -6.83 -13.76
C LEU A 156 3.33 -7.25 -14.26
N HIS A 157 4.03 -6.31 -14.86
CA HIS A 157 5.37 -6.53 -15.40
C HIS A 157 6.27 -5.32 -15.13
N ASP A 158 7.56 -5.54 -15.19
CA ASP A 158 8.55 -4.47 -15.11
C ASP A 158 8.50 -3.58 -16.37
N TRP A 159 8.45 -2.28 -16.17
CA TRP A 159 8.45 -1.27 -17.24
C TRP A 159 9.88 -0.93 -17.74
N GLY A 160 10.90 -1.57 -17.17
CA GLY A 160 12.31 -1.37 -17.56
C GLY A 160 12.68 0.10 -17.58
N ASP A 161 13.21 0.56 -18.72
CA ASP A 161 13.67 1.94 -18.91
C ASP A 161 12.57 3.00 -18.83
N GLU A 162 11.29 2.61 -18.90
CA GLU A 162 10.14 3.52 -18.75
C GLU A 162 9.74 3.75 -17.28
N THR A 163 10.22 2.92 -16.36
CA THR A 163 9.91 3.04 -14.91
C THR A 163 10.18 4.43 -14.34
N PRO A 164 11.28 5.13 -14.65
CA PRO A 164 11.52 6.50 -14.18
C PRO A 164 10.46 7.51 -14.67
N LYS A 165 9.94 7.32 -15.89
CA LYS A 165 8.89 8.19 -16.44
C LYS A 165 7.56 7.98 -15.69
N LEU A 166 7.24 6.72 -15.38
CA LEU A 166 6.04 6.37 -14.60
C LEU A 166 6.12 6.95 -13.19
N ILE A 167 7.23 6.77 -12.49
CA ILE A 167 7.48 7.34 -11.15
C ILE A 167 7.37 8.87 -11.18
N SER A 168 7.96 9.52 -12.19
CA SER A 168 7.91 10.96 -12.35
C SER A 168 6.47 11.45 -12.60
N MET A 169 5.72 10.76 -13.47
CA MET A 169 4.30 11.04 -13.69
C MET A 169 3.50 10.91 -12.39
N TRP A 170 3.68 9.82 -11.67
CA TRP A 170 2.99 9.57 -10.40
C TRP A 170 3.31 10.63 -9.34
N SER A 171 4.56 11.06 -9.26
CA SER A 171 4.98 12.16 -8.38
C SER A 171 4.26 13.47 -8.73
N ARG A 172 4.04 13.77 -10.01
CA ARG A 172 3.27 14.94 -10.44
C ARG A 172 1.77 14.81 -10.16
N VAL A 173 1.21 13.60 -10.24
CA VAL A 173 -0.19 13.32 -9.90
C VAL A 173 -0.42 13.49 -8.41
N LYS A 174 0.40 12.86 -7.59
CA LYS A 174 0.29 13.00 -6.12
C LYS A 174 0.50 14.44 -5.65
N GLY A 175 1.16 15.25 -6.47
CA GLY A 175 1.65 16.55 -6.08
C GLY A 175 2.69 16.35 -5.00
N SER A 176 3.92 16.12 -5.39
CA SER A 176 5.00 16.19 -4.43
C SER A 176 5.08 17.63 -3.94
N ASP A 177 4.52 17.89 -2.78
CA ASP A 177 4.59 19.18 -2.09
C ASP A 177 6.01 19.52 -1.61
N SER A 178 7.02 18.97 -2.31
CA SER A 178 8.42 19.34 -2.05
C SER A 178 8.64 20.86 -2.19
N SER A 179 7.90 21.52 -3.08
CA SER A 179 7.89 22.98 -3.14
C SER A 179 7.33 23.61 -1.86
N ASN A 180 6.27 23.05 -1.31
CA ASN A 180 5.68 23.52 -0.05
C ASN A 180 6.61 23.24 1.14
N ILE A 181 7.23 22.07 1.20
CA ILE A 181 8.21 21.75 2.25
C ILE A 181 9.41 22.68 2.19
N ILE A 182 9.97 22.92 1.01
CA ILE A 182 11.08 23.86 0.81
C ILE A 182 10.65 25.27 1.22
N THR A 183 9.47 25.70 0.82
CA THR A 183 8.93 27.02 1.18
C THR A 183 8.72 27.13 2.71
N ILE A 184 8.18 26.11 3.38
CA ILE A 184 8.01 26.07 4.83
C ILE A 184 9.38 26.13 5.53
N VAL A 185 10.36 25.38 5.04
CA VAL A 185 11.72 25.40 5.59
C VAL A 185 12.36 26.77 5.46
N ILE A 186 12.24 27.43 4.30
CA ILE A 186 12.76 28.78 4.07
C ILE A 186 12.08 29.80 4.98
N ILE A 187 10.75 29.76 5.09
CA ILE A 187 9.99 30.66 5.98
C ILE A 187 10.38 30.44 7.41
N SER A 188 10.50 29.19 7.86
CA SER A 188 10.90 28.86 9.23
C SER A 188 12.31 29.37 9.57
N ALA A 189 13.26 29.17 8.65
CA ALA A 189 14.62 29.69 8.79
C ALA A 189 14.64 31.22 8.88
N PHE A 190 13.83 31.90 8.07
CA PHE A 190 13.72 33.36 8.09
C PHE A 190 13.12 33.88 9.42
N VAL A 191 12.09 33.23 9.94
CA VAL A 191 11.49 33.56 11.24
C VAL A 191 12.51 33.39 12.37
N VAL A 192 13.29 32.30 12.37
CA VAL A 192 14.35 32.07 13.36
C VAL A 192 15.42 33.17 13.30
N LEU A 193 15.83 33.58 12.09
CA LEU A 193 16.79 34.69 11.92
C LEU A 193 16.25 36.02 12.48
N LEU A 194 14.98 36.32 12.23
CA LEU A 194 14.33 37.53 12.79
C LEU A 194 14.28 37.50 14.31
N LEU A 195 13.98 36.36 14.91
CA LEU A 195 13.98 36.18 16.38
C LEU A 195 15.38 36.39 16.97
N ILE A 196 16.39 35.80 16.33
CA ILE A 196 17.79 36.01 16.78
C ILE A 196 18.20 37.48 16.69
N PHE A 197 17.82 38.17 15.61
CA PHE A 197 18.09 39.58 15.43
C PHE A 197 17.38 40.42 16.48
N ALA A 198 16.09 40.15 16.76
CA ALA A 198 15.31 40.85 17.80
C ALA A 198 15.91 40.63 19.18
N LEU A 199 16.32 39.41 19.51
CA LEU A 199 16.99 39.08 20.79
C LEU A 199 18.32 39.83 20.95
N ARG A 200 19.16 39.81 19.89
CA ARG A 200 20.44 40.56 19.91
C ARG A 200 20.22 42.07 20.11
N ARG A 201 19.20 42.64 19.45
CA ARG A 201 18.83 44.05 19.59
C ARG A 201 18.32 44.37 21.01
N SER A 202 17.54 43.49 21.63
CA SER A 202 17.04 43.61 22.99
C SER A 202 18.17 43.58 24.03
N ILE A 203 19.08 42.58 23.87
CA ILE A 203 20.28 42.47 24.76
C ILE A 203 21.18 43.69 24.61
N SER A 204 21.41 44.20 23.41
CA SER A 204 22.20 45.39 23.14
C SER A 204 21.57 46.64 23.79
N LYS A 205 20.22 46.79 23.71
CA LYS A 205 19.50 47.88 24.40
C LYS A 205 19.62 47.80 25.92
N SER A 206 19.48 46.59 26.50
CA SER A 206 19.61 46.33 27.92
C SER A 206 21.00 46.70 28.45
N ARG A 207 22.07 46.26 27.74
CA ARG A 207 23.46 46.62 28.07
C ARG A 207 23.72 48.12 28.04
N ARG A 208 23.19 48.84 27.04
CA ARG A 208 23.31 50.31 26.93
C ARG A 208 22.55 51.03 28.07
N SER A 209 21.42 50.53 28.52
CA SER A 209 20.63 51.06 29.64
C SER A 209 21.36 50.88 30.96
N SER A 210 21.95 49.71 31.19
CA SER A 210 22.77 49.43 32.41
C SER A 210 24.01 50.30 32.51
N ALA A 211 24.70 50.51 31.36
CA ALA A 211 25.89 51.36 31.31
C ALA A 211 25.58 52.86 31.57
N LYS A 212 24.38 53.35 31.25
CA LYS A 212 23.94 54.71 31.58
C LYS A 212 23.57 54.89 33.07
N LYS A 213 23.04 53.85 33.71
CA LYS A 213 22.71 53.90 35.16
C LYS A 213 23.93 53.86 36.09
N GLY A 214 25.08 53.34 35.63
CA GLY A 214 26.32 53.26 36.40
C GLY A 214 27.11 54.58 36.51
N LYS A 215 26.78 55.61 35.75
CA LYS A 215 27.42 56.94 35.85
C LYS A 215 26.56 57.93 36.63
N LYS A 216 26.39 57.73 37.95
CA LYS A 216 25.95 58.80 38.82
C LYS A 216 27.14 59.73 39.12
N PRO A 217 26.98 61.05 38.93
CA PRO A 217 28.06 61.97 39.33
C PRO A 217 28.25 61.96 40.84
N VAL A 218 29.48 61.75 41.28
CA VAL A 218 29.90 62.02 42.70
C VAL A 218 29.72 63.49 42.88
N LYS A 219 28.77 63.90 43.71
CA LYS A 219 28.69 65.30 44.22
C LYS A 219 29.86 65.51 45.15
N LYS A 220 30.67 66.53 44.85
CA LYS A 220 31.57 67.15 45.78
C LYS A 220 30.80 67.98 46.82
#